data_902441102236a2bfc9583a7ae8da8b3b
#
_entry.id   902441102236a2bfc9583a7ae8da8b3b
#
_cell.length_a   1.000
_cell.length_b   1.000
_cell.length_c   1.000
_cell.angle_alpha   90.00
_cell.angle_beta   90.00
_cell.angle_gamma   90.00
#
_symmetry.space_group_name_H-M   'P 1'
#
loop_
_entity.id
_entity.type
_entity.pdbx_description
1 polymer ?
#
loop_
_entity_poly.entity_id
_entity_poly.type
_entity_poly.pdbx_seq_one_letter_code
_entity_poly.pdbx_strand_id
1 'polypeptide(L)'
;GCFALQGVPEVRQYLAACGIPPEEDLVVLSRELTQGTKSKARINGRSVPLNVLRDVAVLFLDICGQREHSLFFTSSNILRLLDTFLPERGKAVKQQYVARFEEKRVLEERLSSLERGQEKELAELEEILEEMQQSELTPELILDYEEEFGRISQAQRYLEAVQEFRESILGDGGVLWRISRLRALFRELSGTSAAPQEAEVQEILERVELELEEALRLVQGLERLFSFSPERVENVERAVAEIERLKRKYRFLTTSELVAFLKGLKERKNILEEEIAQKDILRERIAELSRELLFLGGELSAERRRAFEVLRERVKEELATLALQGANLDLVLEKRREPGPEGIDEARLLVSLNPGMPLLPVEEAASGGEISRIVLALKSVASALSGTPVLVFDEIDQGVGGVTAFGVGDKLKKLSRQHQVICITHLPQIASFADHHLKVEKFSTEEKAWVEVTPLSSWEERLREIARMMGDEKKQAATLEYAETLIRRARSGGFEIQ
;
A
#
# COMPACT_ATOMS: atom_id res chain seq x y z
N GLY A 1 -27.77 -15.60 8.00
CA GLY A 1 -27.17 -16.92 8.16
C GLY A 1 -26.21 -16.95 9.33
N CYS A 2 -26.09 -18.12 9.94
CA CYS A 2 -25.11 -18.39 10.99
C CYS A 2 -24.14 -19.45 10.46
N PHE A 3 -22.85 -19.18 10.51
CA PHE A 3 -21.81 -20.00 9.90
C PHE A 3 -20.72 -20.35 10.92
N ALA A 4 -20.27 -21.63 10.92
CA ALA A 4 -19.15 -22.05 11.74
C ALA A 4 -17.82 -21.60 11.13
N LEU A 5 -16.89 -21.14 11.99
CA LEU A 5 -15.55 -20.69 11.60
C LEU A 5 -14.52 -21.84 11.50
N GLN A 6 -14.93 -23.05 11.84
CA GLN A 6 -14.06 -24.22 11.74
C GLN A 6 -13.74 -24.50 10.26
N GLY A 7 -12.44 -24.57 9.94
CA GLY A 7 -11.97 -24.85 8.58
C GLY A 7 -11.86 -23.63 7.64
N VAL A 8 -12.13 -22.41 8.10
CA VAL A 8 -12.07 -21.18 7.29
C VAL A 8 -11.19 -20.12 7.95
N PRO A 9 -9.86 -20.31 8.05
CA PRO A 9 -8.95 -19.37 8.73
C PRO A 9 -8.91 -17.99 8.05
N GLU A 10 -9.14 -17.92 6.75
CA GLU A 10 -9.16 -16.68 5.96
C GLU A 10 -10.24 -15.70 6.45
N VAL A 11 -11.39 -16.22 6.88
CA VAL A 11 -12.46 -15.39 7.45
C VAL A 11 -12.03 -14.73 8.75
N ARG A 12 -11.33 -15.44 9.62
CA ARG A 12 -10.82 -14.86 10.87
C ARG A 12 -9.88 -13.70 10.63
N GLN A 13 -8.98 -13.86 9.66
CA GLN A 13 -8.03 -12.80 9.25
C GLN A 13 -8.78 -11.59 8.67
N TYR A 14 -9.74 -11.84 7.77
CA TYR A 14 -10.52 -10.77 7.15
C TYR A 14 -11.35 -9.99 8.17
N LEU A 15 -12.05 -10.70 9.09
CA LEU A 15 -12.83 -10.06 10.14
C LEU A 15 -11.96 -9.25 11.10
N ALA A 16 -10.77 -9.76 11.45
CA ALA A 16 -9.81 -9.03 12.27
C ALA A 16 -9.33 -7.74 11.59
N ALA A 17 -9.04 -7.79 10.29
CA ALA A 17 -8.66 -6.63 9.50
C ALA A 17 -9.78 -5.57 9.40
N CYS A 18 -11.06 -6.03 9.42
CA CYS A 18 -12.23 -5.14 9.47
C CYS A 18 -12.58 -4.64 10.89
N GLY A 19 -11.82 -5.00 11.92
CA GLY A 19 -12.11 -4.63 13.32
C GLY A 19 -13.35 -5.32 13.91
N ILE A 20 -13.74 -6.48 13.35
CA ILE A 20 -14.89 -7.27 13.79
C ILE A 20 -14.36 -8.57 14.43
N PRO A 21 -14.20 -8.63 15.74
CA PRO A 21 -13.75 -9.87 16.38
C PRO A 21 -14.82 -10.96 16.18
N PRO A 22 -14.41 -12.20 15.85
CA PRO A 22 -15.34 -13.33 15.85
C PRO A 22 -15.84 -13.57 17.29
N GLU A 23 -17.16 -13.72 17.42
CA GLU A 23 -17.78 -14.14 18.68
C GLU A 23 -17.80 -15.66 18.69
N GLU A 24 -16.98 -16.27 19.54
CA GLU A 24 -16.80 -17.73 19.61
C GLU A 24 -16.36 -18.32 18.24
N ASP A 25 -16.82 -19.53 17.89
CA ASP A 25 -16.53 -20.18 16.60
C ASP A 25 -17.63 -19.98 15.55
N LEU A 26 -18.43 -18.91 15.68
CA LEU A 26 -19.57 -18.61 14.83
C LEU A 26 -19.50 -17.20 14.25
N VAL A 27 -20.05 -17.04 13.04
CA VAL A 27 -20.29 -15.74 12.42
C VAL A 27 -21.74 -15.64 11.99
N VAL A 28 -22.40 -14.58 12.40
CA VAL A 28 -23.78 -14.27 12.01
C VAL A 28 -23.80 -13.18 10.97
N LEU A 29 -24.21 -13.52 9.75
CA LEU A 29 -24.42 -12.59 8.66
C LEU A 29 -25.91 -12.25 8.56
N SER A 30 -26.26 -10.97 8.59
CA SER A 30 -27.66 -10.54 8.44
C SER A 30 -27.78 -9.36 7.49
N ARG A 31 -28.86 -9.39 6.71
CA ARG A 31 -29.28 -8.30 5.85
C ARG A 31 -30.77 -8.03 6.03
N GLU A 32 -31.09 -6.79 6.31
CA GLU A 32 -32.48 -6.33 6.49
C GLU A 32 -32.85 -5.47 5.27
N LEU A 33 -33.94 -5.82 4.61
CA LEU A 33 -34.52 -5.12 3.48
C LEU A 33 -35.84 -4.52 3.89
N THR A 34 -36.01 -3.21 3.84
CA THR A 34 -37.24 -2.50 4.14
C THR A 34 -37.75 -1.77 2.91
N GLN A 35 -39.04 -1.83 2.62
CA GLN A 35 -39.65 -1.10 1.49
C GLN A 35 -39.35 0.40 1.61
N GLY A 36 -38.74 0.96 0.56
CA GLY A 36 -38.44 2.40 0.46
C GLY A 36 -37.22 2.91 1.22
N THR A 37 -36.48 2.06 1.94
CA THR A 37 -35.26 2.44 2.69
C THR A 37 -34.01 1.69 2.23
N LYS A 38 -32.83 2.23 2.59
CA LYS A 38 -31.55 1.58 2.34
C LYS A 38 -31.46 0.27 3.12
N SER A 39 -30.99 -0.81 2.47
CA SER A 39 -30.75 -2.09 3.15
C SER A 39 -29.69 -1.94 4.25
N LYS A 40 -29.90 -2.60 5.37
CA LYS A 40 -28.93 -2.66 6.47
C LYS A 40 -28.23 -4.01 6.47
N ALA A 41 -26.91 -3.99 6.42
CA ALA A 41 -26.07 -5.19 6.52
C ALA A 41 -25.38 -5.24 7.89
N ARG A 42 -25.31 -6.42 8.51
CA ARG A 42 -24.68 -6.62 9.82
C ARG A 42 -23.87 -7.91 9.84
N ILE A 43 -22.74 -7.86 10.54
CA ILE A 43 -21.94 -9.03 10.89
C ILE A 43 -21.82 -9.06 12.42
N ASN A 44 -22.22 -10.16 13.05
CA ASN A 44 -22.29 -10.30 14.52
C ASN A 44 -23.00 -9.10 15.18
N GLY A 45 -24.15 -8.71 14.63
CA GLY A 45 -24.94 -7.57 15.12
C GLY A 45 -24.38 -6.18 14.78
N ARG A 46 -23.12 -6.04 14.34
CA ARG A 46 -22.50 -4.77 13.98
C ARG A 46 -22.87 -4.37 12.56
N SER A 47 -23.21 -3.10 12.34
CA SER A 47 -23.50 -2.57 11.01
C SER A 47 -22.22 -2.47 10.18
N VAL A 48 -22.25 -3.00 8.97
CA VAL A 48 -21.14 -2.99 8.01
C VAL A 48 -21.61 -2.49 6.64
N PRO A 49 -20.73 -2.00 5.79
CA PRO A 49 -21.01 -1.76 4.38
C PRO A 49 -21.43 -3.06 3.67
N LEU A 50 -22.31 -2.96 2.66
CA LEU A 50 -22.82 -4.14 1.95
C LEU A 50 -21.74 -4.94 1.22
N ASN A 51 -20.70 -4.25 0.70
CA ASN A 51 -19.55 -4.92 0.11
C ASN A 51 -18.80 -5.80 1.11
N VAL A 52 -18.57 -5.34 2.34
CA VAL A 52 -17.93 -6.13 3.41
C VAL A 52 -18.75 -7.37 3.74
N LEU A 53 -20.09 -7.23 3.86
CA LEU A 53 -20.96 -8.38 4.07
C LEU A 53 -20.86 -9.39 2.93
N ARG A 54 -20.82 -8.93 1.67
CA ARG A 54 -20.70 -9.78 0.49
C ARG A 54 -19.35 -10.49 0.45
N ASP A 55 -18.26 -9.77 0.71
CA ASP A 55 -16.90 -10.32 0.68
C ASP A 55 -16.72 -11.42 1.73
N VAL A 56 -17.32 -11.25 2.92
CA VAL A 56 -17.34 -12.29 3.95
C VAL A 56 -18.27 -13.45 3.55
N ALA A 57 -19.44 -13.17 2.96
CA ALA A 57 -20.40 -14.21 2.58
C ALA A 57 -19.83 -15.16 1.53
N VAL A 58 -19.07 -14.67 0.56
CA VAL A 58 -18.42 -15.48 -0.49
C VAL A 58 -17.41 -16.49 0.07
N LEU A 59 -16.81 -16.21 1.23
CA LEU A 59 -15.88 -17.14 1.88
C LEU A 59 -16.62 -18.34 2.53
N PHE A 60 -17.91 -18.19 2.86
CA PHE A 60 -18.72 -19.25 3.47
C PHE A 60 -19.64 -19.96 2.50
N LEU A 61 -20.14 -19.25 1.52
CA LEU A 61 -21.28 -19.66 0.74
C LEU A 61 -21.00 -19.50 -0.76
N ASP A 62 -21.19 -20.57 -1.50
CA ASP A 62 -21.13 -20.57 -2.94
C ASP A 62 -22.51 -21.00 -3.49
N ILE A 63 -23.16 -20.09 -4.24
CA ILE A 63 -24.50 -20.30 -4.79
C ILE A 63 -24.36 -20.59 -6.29
N CYS A 64 -24.76 -21.79 -6.68
CA CYS A 64 -24.77 -22.25 -8.06
C CYS A 64 -26.20 -22.17 -8.59
N GLY A 65 -26.58 -21.07 -9.25
CA GLY A 65 -27.93 -20.81 -9.81
C GLY A 65 -27.88 -19.74 -10.89
N GLN A 66 -29.00 -19.49 -11.59
CA GLN A 66 -29.12 -18.75 -12.87
C GLN A 66 -28.51 -17.33 -12.93
N ARG A 67 -28.12 -16.69 -11.82
CA ARG A 67 -27.62 -15.31 -11.80
C ARG A 67 -26.27 -15.12 -11.11
N GLU A 68 -25.68 -16.16 -10.50
CA GLU A 68 -24.49 -16.03 -9.67
C GLU A 68 -23.27 -16.86 -10.13
N HIS A 69 -23.36 -17.51 -11.29
CA HIS A 69 -22.28 -18.33 -11.86
C HIS A 69 -20.99 -17.55 -12.18
N SER A 70 -21.08 -16.24 -12.32
CA SER A 70 -19.93 -15.40 -12.70
C SER A 70 -18.75 -15.48 -11.75
N LEU A 71 -18.97 -15.77 -10.47
CA LEU A 71 -17.91 -15.83 -9.45
C LEU A 71 -17.04 -17.10 -9.58
N PHE A 72 -17.63 -18.24 -9.89
CA PHE A 72 -16.88 -19.50 -10.03
C PHE A 72 -15.95 -19.47 -11.26
N PHE A 73 -16.40 -18.87 -12.36
CA PHE A 73 -15.63 -18.78 -13.62
C PHE A 73 -14.71 -17.57 -13.71
N THR A 74 -14.48 -16.85 -12.61
CA THR A 74 -13.46 -15.79 -12.61
C THR A 74 -12.07 -16.37 -12.92
N SER A 75 -11.24 -15.60 -13.61
CA SER A 75 -9.89 -16.02 -13.98
C SER A 75 -9.10 -16.53 -12.77
N SER A 76 -9.17 -15.86 -11.61
CA SER A 76 -8.48 -16.28 -10.39
C SER A 76 -8.95 -17.68 -9.92
N ASN A 77 -10.24 -17.95 -9.92
CA ASN A 77 -10.77 -19.24 -9.49
C ASN A 77 -10.45 -20.37 -10.48
N ILE A 78 -10.46 -20.09 -11.78
CA ILE A 78 -10.01 -21.04 -12.80
C ILE A 78 -8.52 -21.36 -12.62
N LEU A 79 -7.68 -20.35 -12.40
CA LEU A 79 -6.24 -20.57 -12.15
C LEU A 79 -6.01 -21.38 -10.88
N ARG A 80 -6.73 -21.09 -9.80
CA ARG A 80 -6.66 -21.88 -8.55
C ARG A 80 -7.08 -23.33 -8.78
N LEU A 81 -8.17 -23.55 -9.53
CA LEU A 81 -8.60 -24.88 -9.90
C LEU A 81 -7.51 -25.64 -10.66
N LEU A 82 -6.89 -25.03 -11.65
CA LEU A 82 -5.78 -25.63 -12.42
C LEU A 82 -4.58 -25.94 -11.53
N ASP A 83 -4.25 -25.02 -10.62
CA ASP A 83 -3.09 -25.13 -9.75
C ASP A 83 -3.12 -26.36 -8.82
N THR A 84 -4.29 -26.96 -8.61
CA THR A 84 -4.40 -28.16 -7.80
C THR A 84 -4.11 -29.44 -8.59
N PHE A 85 -4.20 -29.36 -9.90
CA PHE A 85 -3.79 -30.43 -10.81
C PHE A 85 -2.34 -30.27 -11.28
N LEU A 86 -1.61 -29.26 -10.76
CA LEU A 86 -0.21 -29.09 -11.09
C LEU A 86 0.62 -30.28 -10.60
N PRO A 87 1.51 -30.82 -11.44
CA PRO A 87 2.52 -31.78 -11.01
C PRO A 87 3.49 -31.12 -10.04
N GLU A 88 4.28 -31.91 -9.33
CA GLU A 88 5.23 -31.39 -8.32
C GLU A 88 6.17 -30.30 -8.87
N ARG A 89 6.61 -30.44 -10.13
CA ARG A 89 7.38 -29.41 -10.82
C ARG A 89 6.57 -28.09 -10.94
N GLY A 90 5.32 -28.17 -11.35
CA GLY A 90 4.45 -26.99 -11.50
C GLY A 90 4.17 -26.30 -10.16
N LYS A 91 4.00 -27.07 -9.08
CA LYS A 91 3.85 -26.53 -7.72
C LYS A 91 5.13 -25.80 -7.27
N ALA A 92 6.31 -26.38 -7.57
CA ALA A 92 7.59 -25.72 -7.25
C ALA A 92 7.77 -24.42 -8.01
N VAL A 93 7.43 -24.38 -9.33
CA VAL A 93 7.47 -23.15 -10.13
C VAL A 93 6.50 -22.11 -9.57
N LYS A 94 5.28 -22.50 -9.20
CA LYS A 94 4.32 -21.59 -8.57
C LYS A 94 4.86 -21.00 -7.26
N GLN A 95 5.46 -21.82 -6.39
CA GLN A 95 6.06 -21.32 -5.15
C GLN A 95 7.17 -20.30 -5.40
N GLN A 96 8.05 -20.57 -6.36
CA GLN A 96 9.10 -19.62 -6.76
C GLN A 96 8.50 -18.33 -7.29
N TYR A 97 7.48 -18.42 -8.16
CA TYR A 97 6.80 -17.25 -8.71
C TYR A 97 6.20 -16.37 -7.60
N VAL A 98 5.45 -16.96 -6.67
CA VAL A 98 4.83 -16.23 -5.56
C VAL A 98 5.89 -15.56 -4.67
N ALA A 99 6.99 -16.25 -4.37
CA ALA A 99 8.08 -15.69 -3.59
C ALA A 99 8.72 -14.47 -4.27
N ARG A 100 8.98 -14.55 -5.59
CA ARG A 100 9.53 -13.44 -6.37
C ARG A 100 8.54 -12.27 -6.54
N PHE A 101 7.27 -12.58 -6.68
CA PHE A 101 6.22 -11.56 -6.76
C PHE A 101 6.13 -10.77 -5.45
N GLU A 102 6.16 -11.44 -4.32
CA GLU A 102 6.13 -10.79 -3.02
C GLU A 102 7.40 -9.97 -2.74
N GLU A 103 8.59 -10.49 -3.10
CA GLU A 103 9.85 -9.74 -3.05
C GLU A 103 9.74 -8.43 -3.86
N LYS A 104 9.25 -8.52 -5.10
CA LYS A 104 9.04 -7.36 -5.97
C LYS A 104 8.08 -6.34 -5.34
N ARG A 105 6.94 -6.80 -4.82
CA ARG A 105 5.92 -5.94 -4.19
C ARG A 105 6.50 -5.13 -3.02
N VAL A 106 7.26 -5.78 -2.15
CA VAL A 106 7.92 -5.12 -1.01
C VAL A 106 8.91 -4.05 -1.47
N LEU A 107 9.70 -4.34 -2.53
CA LEU A 107 10.64 -3.38 -3.07
C LEU A 107 9.94 -2.19 -3.76
N GLU A 108 8.82 -2.41 -4.47
CA GLU A 108 8.00 -1.35 -5.07
C GLU A 108 7.38 -0.44 -4.01
N GLU A 109 6.87 -0.99 -2.91
CA GLU A 109 6.37 -0.22 -1.78
C GLU A 109 7.48 0.65 -1.15
N ARG A 110 8.68 0.07 -0.98
CA ARG A 110 9.85 0.80 -0.48
C ARG A 110 10.27 1.91 -1.44
N LEU A 111 10.35 1.65 -2.73
CA LEU A 111 10.67 2.63 -3.75
C LEU A 111 9.67 3.79 -3.74
N SER A 112 8.37 3.49 -3.71
CA SER A 112 7.31 4.51 -3.68
C SER A 112 7.37 5.39 -2.42
N SER A 113 7.83 4.86 -1.29
CA SER A 113 8.03 5.62 -0.05
C SER A 113 9.20 6.60 -0.16
N LEU A 114 10.25 6.25 -0.92
CA LEU A 114 11.43 7.08 -1.16
C LEU A 114 11.22 8.16 -2.24
N GLU A 115 10.25 8.01 -3.14
CA GLU A 115 10.02 8.95 -4.25
C GLU A 115 9.21 10.20 -3.87
N ARG A 116 8.54 10.21 -2.73
CA ARG A 116 7.65 11.31 -2.34
C ARG A 116 8.44 12.57 -1.90
N GLY A 117 8.65 13.49 -2.83
CA GLY A 117 9.09 14.86 -2.53
C GLY A 117 10.59 15.14 -2.63
N GLN A 118 11.44 14.15 -2.84
CA GLN A 118 12.91 14.30 -2.80
C GLN A 118 13.52 15.04 -3.99
N GLU A 119 12.99 14.87 -5.19
CA GLU A 119 13.52 15.54 -6.39
C GLU A 119 13.39 17.07 -6.31
N LYS A 120 12.27 17.55 -5.77
CA LYS A 120 12.06 18.98 -5.59
C LYS A 120 12.96 19.55 -4.49
N GLU A 121 13.10 18.83 -3.39
CA GLU A 121 13.99 19.21 -2.28
C GLU A 121 15.46 19.27 -2.74
N LEU A 122 15.89 18.28 -3.53
CA LEU A 122 17.27 18.26 -4.07
C LEU A 122 17.53 19.47 -4.97
N ALA A 123 16.62 19.78 -5.89
CA ALA A 123 16.76 20.94 -6.78
C ALA A 123 16.83 22.26 -6.01
N GLU A 124 16.01 22.45 -4.98
CA GLU A 124 16.05 23.62 -4.11
C GLU A 124 17.38 23.72 -3.32
N LEU A 125 17.90 22.58 -2.86
CA LEU A 125 19.19 22.50 -2.17
C LEU A 125 20.36 22.82 -3.11
N GLU A 126 20.33 22.30 -4.35
CA GLU A 126 21.36 22.56 -5.35
C GLU A 126 21.42 24.03 -5.75
N GLU A 127 20.30 24.69 -5.95
CA GLU A 127 20.22 26.12 -6.23
C GLU A 127 20.88 26.96 -5.12
N ILE A 128 20.60 26.63 -3.85
CA ILE A 128 21.19 27.33 -2.70
C ILE A 128 22.70 27.07 -2.64
N LEU A 129 23.14 25.83 -2.88
CA LEU A 129 24.56 25.46 -2.83
C LEU A 129 25.35 26.08 -3.98
N GLU A 130 24.77 26.21 -5.18
CA GLU A 130 25.39 26.91 -6.32
C GLU A 130 25.59 28.41 -6.01
N GLU A 131 24.58 29.07 -5.43
CA GLU A 131 24.72 30.48 -5.01
C GLU A 131 25.87 30.66 -4.00
N MET A 132 25.99 29.71 -3.05
CA MET A 132 27.09 29.73 -2.08
C MET A 132 28.46 29.49 -2.72
N GLN A 133 28.54 28.62 -3.73
CA GLN A 133 29.80 28.42 -4.47
C GLN A 133 30.21 29.65 -5.25
N GLN A 134 29.26 30.38 -5.87
CA GLN A 134 29.53 31.63 -6.57
C GLN A 134 30.02 32.75 -5.65
N SER A 135 29.60 32.74 -4.37
CA SER A 135 30.06 33.72 -3.38
C SER A 135 31.47 33.41 -2.81
N GLU A 136 32.05 32.24 -3.13
CA GLU A 136 33.33 31.75 -2.59
C GLU A 136 33.36 31.68 -1.03
N LEU A 137 32.20 31.75 -0.37
CA LEU A 137 32.08 31.77 1.08
C LEU A 137 31.89 30.36 1.61
N THR A 138 32.89 29.84 2.32
CA THR A 138 32.72 28.61 3.11
C THR A 138 32.31 28.92 4.56
N PRO A 139 31.69 27.98 5.28
CA PRO A 139 31.32 28.17 6.70
C PRO A 139 32.48 28.68 7.58
N GLU A 140 33.69 28.21 7.31
CA GLU A 140 34.91 28.58 8.03
C GLU A 140 35.34 30.02 7.68
N LEU A 141 35.36 30.35 6.38
CA LEU A 141 35.71 31.69 5.90
C LEU A 141 34.70 32.76 6.37
N ILE A 142 33.43 32.42 6.49
CA ILE A 142 32.40 33.32 7.01
C ILE A 142 32.73 33.76 8.44
N LEU A 143 33.11 32.81 9.31
CA LEU A 143 33.48 33.08 10.68
C LEU A 143 34.78 33.87 10.76
N ASP A 144 35.78 33.54 9.95
CA ASP A 144 37.05 34.22 9.87
C ASP A 144 36.88 35.71 9.45
N TYR A 145 36.08 35.97 8.44
CA TYR A 145 35.76 37.32 7.99
C TYR A 145 35.01 38.14 9.02
N GLU A 146 34.08 37.55 9.74
CA GLU A 146 33.35 38.24 10.83
C GLU A 146 34.31 38.67 11.98
N GLU A 147 35.18 37.74 12.40
CA GLU A 147 36.22 38.03 13.43
C GLU A 147 37.19 39.08 12.95
N GLU A 148 37.69 38.98 11.71
CA GLU A 148 38.64 39.95 11.13
C GLU A 148 38.02 41.33 10.97
N PHE A 149 36.72 41.40 10.54
CA PHE A 149 35.98 42.65 10.43
C PHE A 149 35.80 43.30 11.83
N GLY A 150 35.55 42.51 12.85
CA GLY A 150 35.52 43.00 14.25
C GLY A 150 36.85 43.65 14.63
N ARG A 151 37.96 43.00 14.32
CA ARG A 151 39.32 43.52 14.58
C ARG A 151 39.61 44.80 13.80
N ILE A 152 39.26 44.85 12.51
CA ILE A 152 39.45 46.05 11.67
C ILE A 152 38.59 47.20 12.18
N SER A 153 37.34 46.98 12.49
CA SER A 153 36.41 48.01 13.01
C SER A 153 36.90 48.57 14.36
N GLN A 154 37.42 47.72 15.22
CA GLN A 154 37.99 48.15 16.48
C GLN A 154 39.30 48.97 16.28
N ALA A 155 40.15 48.54 15.33
CA ALA A 155 41.37 49.26 14.97
C ALA A 155 41.07 50.63 14.35
N GLN A 156 40.07 50.73 13.47
CA GLN A 156 39.63 52.00 12.85
C GLN A 156 39.19 53.01 13.92
N ARG A 157 38.36 52.61 14.88
CA ARG A 157 37.95 53.47 15.99
C ARG A 157 39.14 53.92 16.83
N TYR A 158 40.11 53.01 17.00
CA TYR A 158 41.32 53.36 17.73
C TYR A 158 42.17 54.38 16.96
N LEU A 159 42.36 54.21 15.65
CA LEU A 159 43.09 55.14 14.79
C LEU A 159 42.41 56.52 14.74
N GLU A 160 41.08 56.59 14.67
CA GLU A 160 40.31 57.85 14.75
C GLU A 160 40.62 58.59 16.06
N ALA A 161 40.58 57.88 17.20
CA ALA A 161 40.92 58.48 18.49
C ALA A 161 42.37 58.95 18.58
N VAL A 162 43.29 58.19 17.98
CA VAL A 162 44.70 58.57 17.87
C VAL A 162 44.90 59.83 17.00
N GLN A 163 44.18 59.93 15.89
CA GLN A 163 44.19 61.09 15.04
C GLN A 163 43.63 62.32 15.72
N GLU A 164 42.53 62.21 16.45
CA GLU A 164 41.96 63.28 17.24
C GLU A 164 42.90 63.74 18.34
N PHE A 165 43.59 62.80 19.02
CA PHE A 165 44.62 63.11 19.99
C PHE A 165 45.79 63.90 19.35
N ARG A 166 46.28 63.45 18.19
CA ARG A 166 47.36 64.12 17.44
C ARG A 166 46.98 65.52 17.00
N GLU A 167 45.76 65.68 16.45
CA GLU A 167 45.27 67.00 16.03
C GLU A 167 45.10 67.96 17.21
N SER A 168 44.67 67.46 18.37
CA SER A 168 44.52 68.26 19.58
C SER A 168 45.87 68.77 20.11
N ILE A 169 46.96 68.02 19.87
CA ILE A 169 48.29 68.42 20.36
C ILE A 169 49.03 69.25 19.27
N LEU A 170 49.00 68.80 17.98
CA LEU A 170 49.81 69.38 16.91
C LEU A 170 49.06 70.36 16.01
N GLY A 171 47.71 70.30 15.98
CA GLY A 171 46.86 71.11 15.10
C GLY A 171 47.00 72.62 15.39
N ASP A 172 46.38 73.43 14.47
CA ASP A 172 46.37 74.88 14.63
C ASP A 172 45.76 75.32 15.96
N GLY A 173 46.59 75.99 16.79
CA GLY A 173 46.21 76.35 18.15
C GLY A 173 46.20 75.17 19.13
N GLY A 174 46.80 74.01 18.79
CA GLY A 174 46.97 72.80 19.61
C GLY A 174 47.79 73.09 20.88
N VAL A 175 47.83 72.07 21.76
CA VAL A 175 48.41 72.19 23.09
C VAL A 175 49.89 72.61 22.99
N LEU A 176 50.67 71.99 22.09
CA LEU A 176 52.11 72.32 21.91
C LEU A 176 52.28 73.76 21.45
N TRP A 177 51.46 74.24 20.53
CA TRP A 177 51.56 75.63 20.09
C TRP A 177 51.22 76.60 21.23
N ARG A 178 50.24 76.29 22.08
CA ARG A 178 49.86 77.12 23.22
C ARG A 178 50.95 77.14 24.29
N ILE A 179 51.58 76.00 24.52
CA ILE A 179 52.68 75.89 25.46
C ILE A 179 53.91 76.68 25.02
N SER A 180 54.29 76.51 23.72
CA SER A 180 55.36 77.29 23.13
C SER A 180 55.11 78.79 23.15
N ARG A 181 53.84 79.20 22.89
CA ARG A 181 53.41 80.59 22.97
C ARG A 181 53.48 81.11 24.42
N LEU A 182 53.07 80.38 25.43
CA LEU A 182 53.17 80.73 26.79
C LEU A 182 54.66 80.88 27.21
N ARG A 183 55.51 79.95 26.79
CA ARG A 183 56.93 79.97 26.99
C ARG A 183 57.58 81.22 26.40
N ALA A 184 57.19 81.62 25.19
CA ALA A 184 57.66 82.82 24.54
C ALA A 184 57.25 84.10 25.35
N LEU A 185 55.98 84.15 25.79
CA LEU A 185 55.45 85.25 26.65
C LEU A 185 56.18 85.33 27.99
N PHE A 186 56.40 84.22 28.64
CA PHE A 186 57.18 84.21 29.92
C PHE A 186 58.66 84.63 29.70
N ARG A 187 59.29 84.28 28.56
CA ARG A 187 60.65 84.71 28.24
C ARG A 187 60.74 86.21 27.95
N GLU A 188 59.71 86.80 27.34
CA GLU A 188 59.63 88.23 27.15
C GLU A 188 59.48 88.98 28.53
N LEU A 189 58.66 88.46 29.47
CA LEU A 189 58.46 89.01 30.75
C LEU A 189 59.66 88.89 31.65
N SER A 190 60.46 87.80 31.56
CA SER A 190 61.67 87.56 32.37
C SER A 190 62.80 88.53 32.04
N GLY A 191 62.72 89.30 30.97
CA GLY A 191 63.66 90.37 30.61
C GLY A 191 63.45 91.60 31.48
N THR A 192 62.35 91.71 32.27
CA THR A 192 61.93 92.91 33.04
C THR A 192 61.84 92.69 34.53
N SER A 193 61.89 91.43 35.03
CA SER A 193 61.78 91.08 36.46
C SER A 193 62.62 89.84 36.79
N ALA A 194 63.42 89.81 37.84
CA ALA A 194 64.24 88.63 38.23
C ALA A 194 63.57 87.83 39.38
N ALA A 195 62.34 87.37 39.21
CA ALA A 195 61.66 86.57 40.22
C ALA A 195 62.02 85.05 40.08
N PRO A 196 62.49 84.34 41.09
CA PRO A 196 62.90 82.92 41.04
C PRO A 196 61.80 81.97 40.58
N GLN A 197 60.55 82.34 40.79
CA GLN A 197 59.34 81.53 40.32
C GLN A 197 59.18 81.50 38.83
N GLU A 198 59.70 82.45 38.06
CA GLU A 198 59.62 82.52 36.63
C GLU A 198 60.47 81.41 35.98
N ALA A 199 61.67 81.14 36.52
CA ALA A 199 62.51 80.05 36.09
C ALA A 199 61.83 78.65 36.25
N GLU A 200 61.15 78.50 37.41
CA GLU A 200 60.44 77.29 37.79
C GLU A 200 59.25 77.06 36.81
N VAL A 201 58.52 78.12 36.45
CA VAL A 201 57.41 78.01 35.45
C VAL A 201 57.94 77.61 34.03
N GLN A 202 59.11 78.19 33.63
CA GLN A 202 59.73 77.85 32.37
C GLN A 202 60.16 76.38 32.32
N GLU A 203 60.78 75.88 33.40
CA GLU A 203 61.18 74.49 33.54
C GLU A 203 60.02 73.54 33.50
N ILE A 204 58.87 73.89 34.12
CA ILE A 204 57.61 73.08 34.05
C ILE A 204 57.05 73.05 32.59
N LEU A 205 57.01 74.22 31.92
CA LEU A 205 56.51 74.29 30.55
C LEU A 205 57.40 73.47 29.60
N GLU A 206 58.72 73.49 29.77
CA GLU A 206 59.66 72.68 28.95
C GLU A 206 59.47 71.16 29.23
N ARG A 207 59.30 70.78 30.48
CA ARG A 207 59.00 69.40 30.82
C ARG A 207 57.69 68.91 30.25
N VAL A 208 56.62 69.71 30.32
CA VAL A 208 55.30 69.38 29.67
C VAL A 208 55.44 69.25 28.16
N GLU A 209 56.23 70.11 27.52
CA GLU A 209 56.49 70.02 26.08
C GLU A 209 57.16 68.69 25.71
N LEU A 210 58.20 68.28 26.45
CA LEU A 210 58.90 67.00 26.27
C LEU A 210 58.01 65.78 26.51
N GLU A 211 57.17 65.81 27.59
CA GLU A 211 56.24 64.73 27.94
C GLU A 211 55.16 64.56 26.81
N LEU A 212 54.69 65.67 26.21
CA LEU A 212 53.78 65.66 25.15
C LEU A 212 54.40 65.09 23.84
N GLU A 213 55.66 65.45 23.57
CA GLU A 213 56.41 64.89 22.43
C GLU A 213 56.66 63.38 22.61
N GLU A 214 56.93 62.94 23.86
CA GLU A 214 57.09 61.51 24.14
C GLU A 214 55.75 60.77 23.98
N ALA A 215 54.66 61.32 24.46
CA ALA A 215 53.30 60.77 24.29
C ALA A 215 52.94 60.63 22.79
N LEU A 216 53.26 61.63 21.97
CA LEU A 216 53.10 61.57 20.50
C LEU A 216 53.90 60.43 19.86
N ARG A 217 55.16 60.20 20.30
CA ARG A 217 55.98 59.11 19.78
C ARG A 217 55.40 57.73 20.15
N LEU A 218 54.88 57.57 21.38
CA LEU A 218 54.24 56.35 21.80
C LEU A 218 53.00 56.10 20.98
N VAL A 219 52.14 57.08 20.74
CA VAL A 219 50.97 57.01 19.95
C VAL A 219 51.27 56.66 18.50
N GLN A 220 52.34 57.24 17.85
CA GLN A 220 52.79 56.85 16.50
C GLN A 220 53.24 55.36 16.46
N GLY A 221 53.83 54.86 17.54
CA GLY A 221 54.12 53.41 17.67
C GLY A 221 52.87 52.54 17.63
N LEU A 222 51.80 52.96 18.28
CA LEU A 222 50.53 52.29 18.31
C LEU A 222 49.80 52.32 16.96
N GLU A 223 49.87 53.44 16.21
CA GLU A 223 49.32 53.53 14.81
C GLU A 223 49.86 52.42 13.90
N ARG A 224 51.12 52.07 14.02
CA ARG A 224 51.78 51.03 13.21
C ARG A 224 51.28 49.62 13.56
N LEU A 225 50.90 49.39 14.82
CA LEU A 225 50.43 48.11 15.28
C LEU A 225 48.99 47.80 14.79
N PHE A 226 48.20 48.85 14.57
CA PHE A 226 46.79 48.74 14.14
C PHE A 226 46.55 49.06 12.67
N SER A 227 47.60 49.23 11.85
CA SER A 227 47.46 49.46 10.42
C SER A 227 47.22 48.17 9.64
N PHE A 228 46.16 48.13 8.89
CA PHE A 228 45.87 47.05 7.91
C PHE A 228 46.19 47.58 6.49
N SER A 229 46.48 46.64 5.56
CA SER A 229 46.62 47.05 4.16
C SER A 229 45.22 47.43 3.60
N PRO A 230 45.13 48.53 2.82
CA PRO A 230 43.84 48.97 2.26
C PRO A 230 43.15 47.88 1.45
N GLU A 231 43.92 47.10 0.69
CA GLU A 231 43.42 45.97 -0.08
C GLU A 231 42.77 44.88 0.75
N ARG A 232 43.34 44.60 1.95
CA ARG A 232 42.76 43.61 2.89
C ARG A 232 41.48 44.13 3.50
N VAL A 233 41.41 45.38 3.88
CA VAL A 233 40.21 46.02 4.42
C VAL A 233 39.06 45.94 3.39
N GLU A 234 39.32 46.33 2.14
CA GLU A 234 38.32 46.25 1.08
C GLU A 234 37.81 44.83 0.81
N ASN A 235 38.70 43.82 0.86
CA ASN A 235 38.32 42.44 0.70
C ASN A 235 37.43 41.95 1.82
N VAL A 236 37.76 42.28 3.08
CA VAL A 236 36.93 41.89 4.27
C VAL A 236 35.58 42.61 4.25
N GLU A 237 35.56 43.92 3.93
CA GLU A 237 34.30 44.66 3.83
C GLU A 237 33.37 44.10 2.74
N ARG A 238 33.93 43.71 1.59
CA ARG A 238 33.20 43.10 0.50
C ARG A 238 32.63 41.73 0.89
N ALA A 239 33.40 40.90 1.58
CA ALA A 239 32.96 39.60 2.09
C ALA A 239 31.86 39.76 3.13
N VAL A 240 32.00 40.69 4.07
CA VAL A 240 30.99 40.95 5.10
C VAL A 240 29.69 41.50 4.49
N ALA A 241 29.77 42.38 3.48
CA ALA A 241 28.58 42.86 2.78
C ALA A 241 27.84 41.71 2.10
N GLU A 242 28.55 40.74 1.53
CA GLU A 242 27.96 39.53 0.94
C GLU A 242 27.31 38.61 2.02
N ILE A 243 28.01 38.42 3.15
CA ILE A 243 27.43 37.69 4.30
C ILE A 243 26.13 38.33 4.76
N GLU A 244 26.09 39.64 4.90
CA GLU A 244 24.87 40.36 5.29
C GLU A 244 23.76 40.31 4.24
N ARG A 245 24.12 40.25 2.95
CA ARG A 245 23.18 40.01 1.85
C ARG A 245 22.53 38.63 2.00
N LEU A 246 23.31 37.60 2.22
CA LEU A 246 22.87 36.23 2.39
C LEU A 246 21.99 36.08 3.66
N LYS A 247 22.41 36.66 4.78
CA LYS A 247 21.59 36.67 6.00
C LYS A 247 20.21 37.27 5.77
N ARG A 248 20.11 38.41 5.05
CA ARG A 248 18.84 39.03 4.71
C ARG A 248 18.01 38.19 3.75
N LYS A 249 18.62 37.57 2.73
CA LYS A 249 17.92 36.73 1.77
C LYS A 249 17.29 35.51 2.45
N TYR A 250 18.04 34.83 3.32
CA TYR A 250 17.57 33.63 4.02
C TYR A 250 16.96 33.90 5.39
N ARG A 251 16.80 35.19 5.77
CA ARG A 251 16.15 35.65 7.03
C ARG A 251 16.84 35.16 8.30
N PHE A 252 18.15 35.09 8.31
CA PHE A 252 18.95 34.81 9.51
C PHE A 252 19.29 36.08 10.26
N LEU A 253 19.26 36.01 11.60
CA LEU A 253 19.62 37.14 12.46
C LEU A 253 21.12 37.16 12.76
N THR A 254 21.74 36.00 12.84
CA THR A 254 23.15 35.84 13.21
C THR A 254 23.95 35.09 12.14
N THR A 255 25.24 35.35 12.09
CA THR A 255 26.19 34.65 11.23
C THR A 255 26.29 33.16 11.62
N SER A 256 26.19 32.85 12.91
CA SER A 256 26.19 31.47 13.40
C SER A 256 25.01 30.66 12.87
N GLU A 257 23.81 31.28 12.75
CA GLU A 257 22.64 30.63 12.12
C GLU A 257 22.87 30.34 10.64
N LEU A 258 23.47 31.29 9.89
CA LEU A 258 23.82 31.07 8.48
C LEU A 258 24.82 29.91 8.34
N VAL A 259 25.85 29.87 9.18
CA VAL A 259 26.87 28.80 9.17
C VAL A 259 26.27 27.44 9.50
N ALA A 260 25.40 27.37 10.54
CA ALA A 260 24.69 26.14 10.90
C ALA A 260 23.79 25.66 9.75
N PHE A 261 23.08 26.57 9.12
CA PHE A 261 22.25 26.26 7.94
C PHE A 261 23.07 25.68 6.80
N LEU A 262 24.20 26.30 6.44
CA LEU A 262 25.06 25.83 5.36
C LEU A 262 25.66 24.44 5.63
N LYS A 263 26.04 24.16 6.88
CA LYS A 263 26.47 22.81 7.28
C LYS A 263 25.34 21.80 7.16
N GLY A 264 24.14 22.16 7.62
CA GLY A 264 22.95 21.30 7.51
C GLY A 264 22.56 21.02 6.06
N LEU A 265 22.70 21.99 5.13
CA LEU A 265 22.46 21.79 3.71
C LEU A 265 23.40 20.75 3.09
N LYS A 266 24.69 20.80 3.42
CA LYS A 266 25.65 19.81 2.93
C LYS A 266 25.35 18.40 3.43
N GLU A 267 25.03 18.27 4.72
CA GLU A 267 24.65 16.99 5.31
C GLU A 267 23.37 16.46 4.66
N ARG A 268 22.37 17.32 4.47
CA ARG A 268 21.10 16.93 3.84
C ARG A 268 21.28 16.51 2.38
N LYS A 269 22.15 17.23 1.61
CA LYS A 269 22.50 16.84 0.25
C LYS A 269 23.11 15.44 0.20
N ASN A 270 24.08 15.14 1.06
CA ASN A 270 24.72 13.83 1.10
C ASN A 270 23.71 12.71 1.40
N ILE A 271 22.80 12.95 2.35
CA ILE A 271 21.72 11.99 2.66
C ILE A 271 20.81 11.76 1.44
N LEU A 272 20.43 12.83 0.74
CA LEU A 272 19.59 12.72 -0.46
C LEU A 272 20.29 12.00 -1.60
N GLU A 273 21.58 12.24 -1.81
CA GLU A 273 22.39 11.55 -2.81
C GLU A 273 22.48 10.03 -2.51
N GLU A 274 22.65 9.65 -1.24
CA GLU A 274 22.62 8.25 -0.81
C GLU A 274 21.24 7.61 -1.02
N GLU A 275 20.17 8.33 -0.71
CA GLU A 275 18.80 7.87 -0.93
C GLU A 275 18.50 7.69 -2.43
N ILE A 276 18.99 8.57 -3.30
CA ILE A 276 18.86 8.46 -4.77
C ILE A 276 19.64 7.24 -5.28
N ALA A 277 20.86 7.05 -4.82
CA ALA A 277 21.64 5.85 -5.18
C ALA A 277 20.92 4.55 -4.76
N GLN A 278 20.28 4.54 -3.60
CA GLN A 278 19.45 3.41 -3.17
C GLN A 278 18.25 3.19 -4.09
N LYS A 279 17.61 4.24 -4.62
CA LYS A 279 16.49 4.12 -5.57
C LYS A 279 16.92 3.41 -6.85
N ASP A 280 18.07 3.76 -7.40
CA ASP A 280 18.54 3.15 -8.63
C ASP A 280 18.84 1.66 -8.46
N ILE A 281 19.43 1.27 -7.33
CA ILE A 281 19.63 -0.15 -6.96
C ILE A 281 18.27 -0.87 -6.85
N LEU A 282 17.27 -0.24 -6.19
CA LEU A 282 15.95 -0.82 -6.07
C LEU A 282 15.26 -0.99 -7.43
N ARG A 283 15.34 0.03 -8.30
CA ARG A 283 14.78 -0.01 -9.67
C ARG A 283 15.41 -1.13 -10.51
N GLU A 284 16.72 -1.29 -10.44
CA GLU A 284 17.42 -2.36 -11.14
C GLU A 284 16.98 -3.74 -10.64
N ARG A 285 16.89 -3.94 -9.31
CA ARG A 285 16.41 -5.18 -8.72
C ARG A 285 14.95 -5.49 -9.08
N ILE A 286 14.07 -4.48 -9.09
CA ILE A 286 12.67 -4.62 -9.53
C ILE A 286 12.60 -5.03 -11.00
N ALA A 287 13.46 -4.46 -11.85
CA ALA A 287 13.53 -4.82 -13.27
C ALA A 287 14.03 -6.27 -13.49
N GLU A 288 15.00 -6.74 -12.70
CA GLU A 288 15.42 -8.14 -12.70
C GLU A 288 14.29 -9.08 -12.29
N LEU A 289 13.65 -8.80 -11.14
CA LEU A 289 12.51 -9.58 -10.66
C LEU A 289 11.36 -9.63 -11.65
N SER A 290 11.12 -8.54 -12.37
CA SER A 290 10.09 -8.49 -13.42
C SER A 290 10.43 -9.43 -14.58
N ARG A 291 11.70 -9.55 -14.97
CA ARG A 291 12.16 -10.52 -15.99
C ARG A 291 12.05 -11.97 -15.49
N GLU A 292 12.47 -12.22 -14.24
CA GLU A 292 12.32 -13.54 -13.61
C GLU A 292 10.84 -13.97 -13.55
N LEU A 293 9.94 -13.06 -13.16
CA LEU A 293 8.49 -13.31 -13.10
C LEU A 293 7.88 -13.62 -14.46
N LEU A 294 8.30 -12.95 -15.52
CA LEU A 294 7.84 -13.28 -16.88
C LEU A 294 8.31 -14.68 -17.32
N PHE A 295 9.54 -15.06 -16.97
CA PHE A 295 10.07 -16.38 -17.25
C PHE A 295 9.32 -17.46 -16.47
N LEU A 296 9.25 -17.35 -15.14
CA LEU A 296 8.54 -18.28 -14.26
C LEU A 296 7.06 -18.35 -14.59
N GLY A 297 6.45 -17.21 -14.93
CA GLY A 297 5.06 -17.15 -15.37
C GLY A 297 4.83 -17.93 -16.67
N GLY A 298 5.77 -17.86 -17.62
CA GLY A 298 5.72 -18.66 -18.85
C GLY A 298 5.82 -20.17 -18.60
N GLU A 299 6.70 -20.59 -17.68
CA GLU A 299 6.78 -21.98 -17.24
C GLU A 299 5.49 -22.44 -16.54
N LEU A 300 4.94 -21.60 -15.63
CA LEU A 300 3.70 -21.88 -14.93
C LEU A 300 2.52 -22.02 -15.89
N SER A 301 2.43 -21.15 -16.91
CA SER A 301 1.41 -21.25 -17.97
C SER A 301 1.49 -22.58 -18.70
N ALA A 302 2.70 -23.05 -19.02
CA ALA A 302 2.89 -24.35 -19.68
C ALA A 302 2.45 -25.51 -18.79
N GLU A 303 2.78 -25.48 -17.49
CA GLU A 303 2.35 -26.51 -16.54
C GLU A 303 0.83 -26.49 -16.32
N ARG A 304 0.19 -25.30 -16.29
CA ARG A 304 -1.27 -25.17 -16.21
C ARG A 304 -1.99 -25.75 -17.42
N ARG A 305 -1.45 -25.59 -18.62
CA ARG A 305 -2.01 -26.25 -19.81
C ARG A 305 -1.97 -27.76 -19.71
N ARG A 306 -0.85 -28.33 -19.18
CA ARG A 306 -0.76 -29.78 -18.93
C ARG A 306 -1.75 -30.22 -17.86
N ALA A 307 -1.88 -29.44 -16.77
CA ALA A 307 -2.84 -29.71 -15.71
C ALA A 307 -4.30 -29.66 -16.24
N PHE A 308 -4.58 -28.77 -17.16
CA PHE A 308 -5.90 -28.70 -17.80
C PHE A 308 -6.25 -29.95 -18.56
N GLU A 309 -5.32 -30.58 -19.28
CA GLU A 309 -5.59 -31.83 -20.00
C GLU A 309 -6.06 -32.92 -19.03
N VAL A 310 -5.42 -33.02 -17.85
CA VAL A 310 -5.82 -33.96 -16.81
C VAL A 310 -7.21 -33.63 -16.26
N LEU A 311 -7.44 -32.34 -15.95
CA LEU A 311 -8.74 -31.86 -15.48
C LEU A 311 -9.84 -32.14 -16.52
N ARG A 312 -9.60 -31.84 -17.79
CA ARG A 312 -10.55 -31.99 -18.88
C ARG A 312 -11.06 -33.43 -18.98
N GLU A 313 -10.18 -34.43 -19.01
CA GLU A 313 -10.59 -35.82 -19.09
C GLU A 313 -11.43 -36.26 -17.88
N ARG A 314 -11.03 -35.88 -16.67
CA ARG A 314 -11.81 -36.20 -15.47
C ARG A 314 -13.18 -35.52 -15.43
N VAL A 315 -13.25 -34.25 -15.84
CA VAL A 315 -14.52 -33.52 -15.90
C VAL A 315 -15.43 -34.08 -16.97
N LYS A 316 -14.89 -34.53 -18.12
CA LYS A 316 -15.66 -35.18 -19.18
C LYS A 316 -16.36 -36.45 -18.68
N GLU A 317 -15.68 -37.29 -17.91
CA GLU A 317 -16.25 -38.47 -17.26
C GLU A 317 -17.39 -38.09 -16.32
N GLU A 318 -17.22 -37.06 -15.54
CA GLU A 318 -18.26 -36.56 -14.63
C GLU A 318 -19.46 -35.98 -15.37
N LEU A 319 -19.23 -35.17 -16.43
CA LEU A 319 -20.29 -34.59 -17.25
C LEU A 319 -21.14 -35.65 -17.96
N ALA A 320 -20.54 -36.77 -18.36
CA ALA A 320 -21.27 -37.88 -18.96
C ALA A 320 -22.36 -38.47 -18.05
N THR A 321 -22.08 -38.50 -16.73
CA THR A 321 -23.05 -38.96 -15.71
C THR A 321 -24.15 -37.94 -15.39
N LEU A 322 -23.98 -36.69 -15.84
CA LEU A 322 -24.86 -35.55 -15.57
C LEU A 322 -25.69 -35.13 -16.81
N ALA A 323 -25.92 -36.03 -17.78
CA ALA A 323 -26.61 -35.79 -19.07
C ALA A 323 -25.95 -34.71 -19.93
N LEU A 324 -24.62 -34.62 -19.89
CA LEU A 324 -23.82 -33.72 -20.70
C LEU A 324 -22.73 -34.50 -21.46
N GLN A 325 -23.10 -35.68 -22.06
CA GLN A 325 -22.13 -36.58 -22.74
C GLN A 325 -21.45 -35.94 -23.94
N GLY A 326 -22.13 -34.98 -24.59
CA GLY A 326 -21.59 -34.24 -25.72
C GLY A 326 -20.74 -33.02 -25.39
N ALA A 327 -20.66 -32.68 -24.08
CA ALA A 327 -19.98 -31.50 -23.69
C ALA A 327 -18.44 -31.64 -23.79
N ASN A 328 -17.81 -30.61 -24.32
CA ASN A 328 -16.37 -30.50 -24.43
C ASN A 328 -15.92 -29.19 -23.76
N LEU A 329 -14.86 -29.28 -22.98
CA LEU A 329 -14.23 -28.13 -22.28
C LEU A 329 -12.93 -27.75 -22.97
N ASP A 330 -12.64 -26.46 -23.00
CA ASP A 330 -11.36 -25.91 -23.42
C ASP A 330 -10.94 -24.75 -22.52
N LEU A 331 -9.63 -24.42 -22.54
CA LEU A 331 -9.04 -23.41 -21.73
C LEU A 331 -8.32 -22.39 -22.59
N VAL A 332 -8.67 -21.13 -22.42
CA VAL A 332 -7.91 -20.01 -22.97
C VAL A 332 -7.10 -19.36 -21.86
N LEU A 333 -5.77 -19.30 -22.06
CA LEU A 333 -4.84 -18.55 -21.22
C LEU A 333 -4.30 -17.38 -22.03
N GLU A 334 -4.78 -16.19 -21.75
CA GLU A 334 -4.32 -14.94 -22.33
C GLU A 334 -3.25 -14.33 -21.42
N LYS A 335 -2.20 -13.75 -22.01
CA LYS A 335 -1.16 -13.09 -21.20
C LYS A 335 -1.62 -11.72 -20.74
N ARG A 336 -1.47 -11.46 -19.45
CA ARG A 336 -1.64 -10.12 -18.88
C ARG A 336 -0.50 -9.20 -19.30
N ARG A 337 -0.76 -7.89 -19.32
CA ARG A 337 0.27 -6.88 -19.56
C ARG A 337 1.34 -6.87 -18.45
N GLU A 338 0.92 -7.10 -17.22
CA GLU A 338 1.78 -7.10 -16.03
C GLU A 338 1.59 -8.39 -15.24
N PRO A 339 2.68 -8.93 -14.64
CA PRO A 339 2.60 -10.05 -13.74
C PRO A 339 1.68 -9.77 -12.55
N GLY A 340 0.76 -10.69 -12.27
CA GLY A 340 -0.14 -10.62 -11.11
C GLY A 340 0.24 -11.64 -10.03
N PRO A 341 -0.46 -11.64 -8.87
CA PRO A 341 -0.17 -12.56 -7.77
C PRO A 341 -0.39 -14.04 -8.14
N GLU A 342 -1.28 -14.32 -9.08
CA GLU A 342 -1.60 -15.67 -9.55
C GLU A 342 -0.82 -16.09 -10.82
N GLY A 343 0.09 -15.24 -11.32
CA GLY A 343 0.83 -15.49 -12.57
C GLY A 343 0.65 -14.40 -13.60
N ILE A 344 1.05 -14.73 -14.84
CA ILE A 344 0.96 -13.84 -15.99
C ILE A 344 -0.29 -14.12 -16.86
N ASP A 345 -1.13 -15.08 -16.45
CA ASP A 345 -2.26 -15.54 -17.25
C ASP A 345 -3.57 -14.89 -16.79
N GLU A 346 -4.45 -14.67 -17.75
CA GLU A 346 -5.87 -14.49 -17.56
C GLU A 346 -6.57 -15.72 -18.16
N ALA A 347 -7.26 -16.49 -17.29
CA ALA A 347 -7.86 -17.76 -17.66
C ALA A 347 -9.34 -17.59 -17.97
N ARG A 348 -9.80 -18.21 -19.05
CA ARG A 348 -11.23 -18.38 -19.39
C ARG A 348 -11.51 -19.84 -19.73
N LEU A 349 -12.57 -20.37 -19.14
CA LEU A 349 -13.06 -21.71 -19.45
C LEU A 349 -14.14 -21.61 -20.53
N LEU A 350 -13.92 -22.33 -21.61
CA LEU A 350 -14.87 -22.44 -22.72
C LEU A 350 -15.57 -23.80 -22.68
N VAL A 351 -16.82 -23.84 -23.12
CA VAL A 351 -17.59 -25.08 -23.27
C VAL A 351 -18.33 -25.12 -24.58
N SER A 352 -18.41 -26.31 -25.15
CA SER A 352 -19.37 -26.68 -26.16
C SER A 352 -20.25 -27.79 -25.60
N LEU A 353 -21.58 -27.62 -25.57
CA LEU A 353 -22.49 -28.57 -24.94
C LEU A 353 -22.83 -29.76 -25.84
N ASN A 354 -22.75 -29.57 -27.17
CA ASN A 354 -23.05 -30.59 -28.13
C ASN A 354 -21.97 -30.67 -29.22
N PRO A 355 -21.72 -31.84 -29.77
CA PRO A 355 -20.77 -31.99 -30.87
C PRO A 355 -21.11 -31.07 -32.05
N GLY A 356 -20.11 -30.36 -32.57
CA GLY A 356 -20.27 -29.44 -33.70
C GLY A 356 -20.70 -28.01 -33.34
N MET A 357 -21.05 -27.73 -32.09
CA MET A 357 -21.28 -26.36 -31.62
C MET A 357 -19.96 -25.63 -31.32
N PRO A 358 -19.93 -24.29 -31.47
CA PRO A 358 -18.75 -23.52 -31.12
C PRO A 358 -18.45 -23.57 -29.63
N LEU A 359 -17.17 -23.44 -29.28
CA LEU A 359 -16.72 -23.23 -27.91
C LEU A 359 -17.01 -21.77 -27.52
N LEU A 360 -17.78 -21.56 -26.48
CA LEU A 360 -18.14 -20.27 -25.94
C LEU A 360 -17.81 -20.21 -24.43
N PRO A 361 -17.64 -19.03 -23.82
CA PRO A 361 -17.57 -18.91 -22.37
C PRO A 361 -18.74 -19.65 -21.72
N VAL A 362 -18.47 -20.32 -20.59
CA VAL A 362 -19.49 -21.17 -19.92
C VAL A 362 -20.77 -20.37 -19.60
N GLU A 363 -20.62 -19.11 -19.26
CA GLU A 363 -21.72 -18.20 -18.92
C GLU A 363 -22.63 -17.87 -20.11
N GLU A 364 -22.10 -17.98 -21.33
CA GLU A 364 -22.81 -17.68 -22.60
C GLU A 364 -23.37 -18.94 -23.28
N ALA A 365 -22.71 -20.09 -23.05
CA ALA A 365 -22.98 -21.32 -23.78
C ALA A 365 -24.09 -22.18 -23.18
N ALA A 366 -24.40 -22.04 -21.89
CA ALA A 366 -25.18 -22.98 -21.11
C ALA A 366 -26.39 -22.32 -20.42
N SER A 367 -27.49 -23.08 -20.28
CA SER A 367 -28.63 -22.72 -19.42
C SER A 367 -28.24 -22.82 -17.93
N GLY A 368 -29.01 -22.20 -17.03
CA GLY A 368 -28.78 -22.26 -15.61
C GLY A 368 -28.59 -23.67 -15.03
N GLY A 369 -29.43 -24.61 -15.46
CA GLY A 369 -29.30 -26.01 -15.05
C GLY A 369 -28.07 -26.72 -15.62
N GLU A 370 -27.67 -26.41 -16.85
CA GLU A 370 -26.44 -26.97 -17.45
C GLU A 370 -25.19 -26.39 -16.75
N ILE A 371 -25.18 -25.11 -16.49
CA ILE A 371 -24.08 -24.46 -15.71
C ILE A 371 -23.96 -25.09 -14.33
N SER A 372 -25.09 -25.26 -13.60
CA SER A 372 -25.08 -25.90 -12.28
C SER A 372 -24.49 -27.31 -12.32
N ARG A 373 -24.77 -28.08 -13.37
CA ARG A 373 -24.19 -29.42 -13.59
C ARG A 373 -22.71 -29.37 -13.94
N ILE A 374 -22.28 -28.40 -14.76
CA ILE A 374 -20.84 -28.17 -15.06
C ILE A 374 -20.09 -27.83 -13.78
N VAL A 375 -20.63 -26.92 -12.97
CA VAL A 375 -20.03 -26.57 -11.65
C VAL A 375 -20.00 -27.79 -10.72
N LEU A 376 -21.08 -28.60 -10.69
CA LEU A 376 -21.09 -29.83 -9.90
C LEU A 376 -19.99 -30.81 -10.38
N ALA A 377 -19.81 -30.99 -11.68
CA ALA A 377 -18.75 -31.83 -12.24
C ALA A 377 -17.36 -31.33 -11.86
N LEU A 378 -17.11 -30.03 -12.04
CA LEU A 378 -15.85 -29.40 -11.69
C LEU A 378 -15.55 -29.54 -10.18
N LYS A 379 -16.55 -29.30 -9.32
CA LYS A 379 -16.42 -29.47 -7.85
C LYS A 379 -16.24 -30.92 -7.44
N SER A 380 -16.89 -31.87 -8.12
CA SER A 380 -16.69 -33.29 -7.84
C SER A 380 -15.26 -33.76 -8.12
N VAL A 381 -14.63 -33.23 -9.18
CA VAL A 381 -13.25 -33.54 -9.56
C VAL A 381 -12.26 -32.78 -8.66
N ALA A 382 -12.63 -31.59 -8.21
CA ALA A 382 -11.81 -30.67 -7.43
C ALA A 382 -12.17 -30.67 -5.93
N SER A 383 -12.83 -31.68 -5.44
CA SER A 383 -13.42 -31.74 -4.09
C SER A 383 -12.45 -31.45 -2.92
N ALA A 384 -11.15 -31.57 -3.15
CA ALA A 384 -10.13 -31.18 -2.19
C ALA A 384 -9.88 -29.64 -2.13
N LEU A 385 -10.61 -28.84 -2.93
CA LEU A 385 -10.26 -27.45 -3.26
C LEU A 385 -11.23 -26.37 -2.85
N SER A 386 -12.49 -26.68 -2.66
CA SER A 386 -13.41 -25.65 -2.21
C SER A 386 -13.22 -25.44 -0.70
N GLY A 387 -12.47 -24.40 -0.34
CA GLY A 387 -12.44 -23.87 1.03
C GLY A 387 -13.80 -23.34 1.49
N THR A 388 -14.81 -23.34 0.63
CA THR A 388 -16.17 -22.86 0.93
C THR A 388 -16.98 -23.95 1.60
N PRO A 389 -17.40 -23.78 2.88
CA PRO A 389 -18.05 -24.84 3.63
C PRO A 389 -19.48 -25.13 3.19
N VAL A 390 -20.19 -24.18 2.56
CA VAL A 390 -21.61 -24.32 2.17
C VAL A 390 -21.78 -24.14 0.66
N LEU A 391 -22.41 -25.11 0.01
CA LEU A 391 -22.72 -25.07 -1.41
C LEU A 391 -24.25 -25.10 -1.60
N VAL A 392 -24.78 -24.16 -2.37
CA VAL A 392 -26.21 -24.10 -2.72
C VAL A 392 -26.35 -24.38 -4.20
N PHE A 393 -27.13 -25.38 -4.56
CA PHE A 393 -27.50 -25.71 -5.92
C PHE A 393 -28.95 -25.39 -6.18
N ASP A 394 -29.20 -24.45 -7.10
CA ASP A 394 -30.53 -24.11 -7.57
C ASP A 394 -30.65 -24.53 -9.06
N GLU A 395 -31.83 -24.94 -9.47
CA GLU A 395 -32.18 -25.36 -10.83
C GLU A 395 -31.31 -26.52 -11.42
N ILE A 396 -30.57 -27.26 -10.58
CA ILE A 396 -29.67 -28.32 -11.03
C ILE A 396 -30.41 -29.47 -11.76
N ASP A 397 -31.71 -29.61 -11.48
CA ASP A 397 -32.62 -30.59 -12.04
C ASP A 397 -33.33 -30.15 -13.35
N GLN A 398 -33.05 -28.90 -13.80
CA GLN A 398 -33.65 -28.41 -15.02
C GLN A 398 -33.17 -29.21 -16.24
N GLY A 399 -34.11 -29.76 -16.99
CA GLY A 399 -33.82 -30.54 -18.20
C GLY A 399 -33.29 -31.95 -17.95
N VAL A 400 -33.34 -32.44 -16.70
CA VAL A 400 -32.96 -33.82 -16.39
C VAL A 400 -34.15 -34.61 -15.82
N GLY A 401 -34.10 -35.94 -15.94
CA GLY A 401 -35.10 -36.82 -15.38
C GLY A 401 -34.57 -38.26 -15.29
N GLY A 402 -35.37 -39.14 -14.73
CA GLY A 402 -35.11 -40.59 -14.65
C GLY A 402 -33.74 -40.95 -14.06
N VAL A 403 -32.95 -41.70 -14.80
CA VAL A 403 -31.62 -42.20 -14.37
C VAL A 403 -30.62 -41.08 -14.14
N THR A 404 -30.67 -40.03 -14.95
CA THR A 404 -29.77 -38.90 -14.83
C THR A 404 -30.00 -38.12 -13.55
N ALA A 405 -31.27 -37.89 -13.15
CA ALA A 405 -31.60 -37.22 -11.90
C ALA A 405 -31.04 -38.00 -10.68
N PHE A 406 -31.01 -39.32 -10.79
CA PHE A 406 -30.40 -40.16 -9.78
C PHE A 406 -28.89 -39.99 -9.69
N GLY A 407 -28.23 -39.89 -10.84
CA GLY A 407 -26.79 -39.57 -10.90
C GLY A 407 -26.42 -38.21 -10.32
N VAL A 408 -27.25 -37.19 -10.56
CA VAL A 408 -27.10 -35.85 -9.90
C VAL A 408 -27.21 -35.98 -8.40
N GLY A 409 -28.24 -36.69 -7.90
CA GLY A 409 -28.44 -36.92 -6.46
C GLY A 409 -27.25 -37.64 -5.78
N ASP A 410 -26.69 -38.67 -6.44
CA ASP A 410 -25.53 -39.40 -5.93
C ASP A 410 -24.26 -38.49 -5.84
N LYS A 411 -24.06 -37.64 -6.87
CA LYS A 411 -22.94 -36.68 -6.85
C LYS A 411 -23.08 -35.64 -5.74
N LEU A 412 -24.28 -35.07 -5.56
CA LEU A 412 -24.57 -34.15 -4.45
C LEU A 412 -24.33 -34.82 -3.09
N LYS A 413 -24.76 -36.09 -2.94
CA LYS A 413 -24.53 -36.88 -1.74
C LYS A 413 -23.04 -37.13 -1.46
N LYS A 414 -22.24 -37.41 -2.49
CA LYS A 414 -20.80 -37.55 -2.35
C LYS A 414 -20.15 -36.24 -1.94
N LEU A 415 -20.54 -35.14 -2.53
CA LEU A 415 -20.06 -33.80 -2.22
C LEU A 415 -20.42 -33.37 -0.78
N SER A 416 -21.59 -33.81 -0.28
CA SER A 416 -22.05 -33.50 1.08
C SER A 416 -21.21 -34.13 2.20
N ARG A 417 -20.27 -35.01 1.89
CA ARG A 417 -19.29 -35.55 2.87
C ARG A 417 -18.25 -34.52 3.31
N GLN A 418 -17.99 -33.53 2.50
CA GLN A 418 -16.97 -32.49 2.72
C GLN A 418 -17.57 -31.09 2.86
N HIS A 419 -18.80 -30.89 2.36
CA HIS A 419 -19.50 -29.61 2.33
C HIS A 419 -20.91 -29.74 2.90
N GLN A 420 -21.44 -28.68 3.48
CA GLN A 420 -22.88 -28.58 3.64
C GLN A 420 -23.51 -28.26 2.28
N VAL A 421 -24.27 -29.20 1.72
CA VAL A 421 -24.93 -29.03 0.43
C VAL A 421 -26.40 -28.73 0.63
N ILE A 422 -26.87 -27.59 0.11
CA ILE A 422 -28.28 -27.22 0.02
C ILE A 422 -28.71 -27.33 -1.43
N CYS A 423 -29.70 -28.17 -1.73
CA CYS A 423 -30.19 -28.34 -3.09
C CYS A 423 -31.69 -28.01 -3.13
N ILE A 424 -32.06 -27.15 -4.09
CA ILE A 424 -33.46 -26.85 -4.42
C ILE A 424 -33.83 -27.70 -5.61
N THR A 425 -34.87 -28.59 -5.43
CA THR A 425 -35.23 -29.54 -6.46
C THR A 425 -36.73 -29.85 -6.42
N HIS A 426 -37.31 -30.14 -7.58
CA HIS A 426 -38.66 -30.65 -7.70
C HIS A 426 -38.68 -32.18 -8.07
N LEU A 427 -37.47 -32.79 -8.22
CA LEU A 427 -37.38 -34.20 -8.62
C LEU A 427 -37.23 -35.10 -7.39
N PRO A 428 -38.14 -36.11 -7.23
CA PRO A 428 -38.10 -37.07 -6.12
C PRO A 428 -36.80 -37.89 -6.14
N GLN A 429 -36.19 -38.15 -7.30
CA GLN A 429 -34.91 -38.85 -7.42
C GLN A 429 -33.78 -38.15 -6.68
N ILE A 430 -33.69 -36.81 -6.83
CA ILE A 430 -32.67 -36.01 -6.12
C ILE A 430 -33.01 -35.85 -4.63
N ALA A 431 -34.26 -35.53 -4.34
CA ALA A 431 -34.73 -35.34 -2.95
C ALA A 431 -34.53 -36.59 -2.07
N SER A 432 -34.56 -37.82 -2.69
CA SER A 432 -34.33 -39.08 -1.99
C SER A 432 -32.97 -39.21 -1.34
N PHE A 433 -31.93 -38.49 -1.83
CA PHE A 433 -30.56 -38.51 -1.32
C PHE A 433 -30.34 -37.59 -0.11
N ALA A 434 -31.27 -36.68 0.18
CA ALA A 434 -31.13 -35.72 1.26
C ALA A 434 -30.99 -36.37 2.63
N ASP A 435 -30.12 -35.84 3.50
CA ASP A 435 -30.07 -36.19 4.92
C ASP A 435 -31.21 -35.48 5.69
N HIS A 436 -31.41 -34.21 5.33
CA HIS A 436 -32.51 -33.38 5.86
C HIS A 436 -33.38 -32.94 4.67
N HIS A 437 -34.68 -33.10 4.80
CA HIS A 437 -35.65 -32.74 3.77
C HIS A 437 -36.56 -31.63 4.29
N LEU A 438 -36.54 -30.48 3.59
CA LEU A 438 -37.40 -29.33 3.86
C LEU A 438 -38.44 -29.25 2.74
N LYS A 439 -39.73 -29.30 3.10
CA LYS A 439 -40.83 -29.09 2.18
C LYS A 439 -41.13 -27.60 2.08
N VAL A 440 -41.25 -27.09 0.86
CA VAL A 440 -41.57 -25.68 0.58
C VAL A 440 -42.94 -25.63 -0.09
N GLU A 441 -43.90 -24.94 0.52
CA GLU A 441 -45.24 -24.76 -0.01
C GLU A 441 -45.58 -23.29 -0.12
N LYS A 442 -46.20 -22.94 -1.25
CA LYS A 442 -46.70 -21.59 -1.49
C LYS A 442 -48.20 -21.57 -1.26
N PHE A 443 -48.65 -20.73 -0.37
CA PHE A 443 -50.06 -20.46 -0.12
C PHE A 443 -50.39 -19.07 -0.68
N SER A 444 -51.58 -18.96 -1.28
CA SER A 444 -52.09 -17.69 -1.75
C SER A 444 -53.57 -17.53 -1.44
N THR A 445 -53.92 -16.36 -0.98
CA THR A 445 -55.30 -15.87 -0.88
C THR A 445 -55.45 -14.68 -1.84
N GLU A 446 -56.65 -14.16 -2.03
CA GLU A 446 -56.88 -13.00 -2.91
C GLU A 446 -56.04 -11.76 -2.52
N GLU A 447 -55.68 -11.66 -1.21
CA GLU A 447 -54.97 -10.48 -0.69
C GLU A 447 -53.48 -10.73 -0.39
N LYS A 448 -53.04 -11.98 -0.15
CA LYS A 448 -51.68 -12.29 0.30
C LYS A 448 -51.17 -13.60 -0.26
N ALA A 449 -49.89 -13.64 -0.59
CA ALA A 449 -49.19 -14.87 -0.85
C ALA A 449 -48.02 -15.02 0.15
N TRP A 450 -47.86 -16.22 0.72
CA TRP A 450 -46.73 -16.53 1.61
C TRP A 450 -46.18 -17.92 1.30
N VAL A 451 -44.98 -18.17 1.76
CA VAL A 451 -44.29 -19.45 1.62
C VAL A 451 -44.06 -20.02 3.00
N GLU A 452 -44.37 -21.31 3.17
CA GLU A 452 -44.08 -22.07 4.36
C GLU A 452 -43.01 -23.12 4.10
N VAL A 453 -42.05 -23.23 5.02
CA VAL A 453 -40.95 -24.19 4.97
C VAL A 453 -41.08 -25.14 6.17
N THR A 454 -41.35 -26.39 5.90
CA THR A 454 -41.60 -27.41 6.91
C THR A 454 -40.53 -28.49 6.90
N PRO A 455 -39.78 -28.72 7.99
CA PRO A 455 -38.87 -29.85 8.08
C PRO A 455 -39.61 -31.18 8.17
N LEU A 456 -39.22 -32.14 7.32
CA LEU A 456 -39.79 -33.50 7.37
C LEU A 456 -38.91 -34.38 8.26
N SER A 457 -39.30 -34.52 9.52
CA SER A 457 -38.48 -35.17 10.54
C SER A 457 -38.72 -36.69 10.63
N SER A 458 -39.91 -37.18 10.26
CA SER A 458 -40.21 -38.60 10.28
C SER A 458 -40.03 -39.29 8.93
N TRP A 459 -39.81 -40.60 9.00
CA TRP A 459 -39.74 -41.43 7.78
C TRP A 459 -41.02 -41.37 6.97
N GLU A 460 -42.16 -41.43 7.62
CA GLU A 460 -43.47 -41.41 6.97
C GLU A 460 -43.77 -40.09 6.29
N GLU A 461 -43.40 -38.95 6.90
CA GLU A 461 -43.55 -37.63 6.30
C GLU A 461 -42.70 -37.52 5.00
N ARG A 462 -41.46 -37.95 5.10
CA ARG A 462 -40.54 -37.95 3.97
C ARG A 462 -41.01 -38.87 2.84
N LEU A 463 -41.45 -40.05 3.20
CA LEU A 463 -41.98 -41.03 2.21
C LEU A 463 -43.22 -40.49 1.46
N ARG A 464 -44.13 -39.85 2.20
CA ARG A 464 -45.32 -39.21 1.65
C ARG A 464 -44.98 -38.06 0.72
N GLU A 465 -44.01 -37.27 1.08
CA GLU A 465 -43.56 -36.12 0.25
C GLU A 465 -42.89 -36.60 -1.05
N ILE A 466 -42.00 -37.58 -0.98
CA ILE A 466 -41.41 -38.19 -2.18
C ILE A 466 -42.49 -38.77 -3.09
N ALA A 467 -43.50 -39.44 -2.55
CA ALA A 467 -44.66 -39.96 -3.33
C ALA A 467 -45.46 -38.79 -3.95
N ARG A 468 -45.72 -37.71 -3.20
CA ARG A 468 -46.37 -36.48 -3.68
C ARG A 468 -45.64 -35.86 -4.86
N MET A 469 -44.30 -35.76 -4.77
CA MET A 469 -43.42 -35.23 -5.82
C MET A 469 -43.50 -36.07 -7.12
N MET A 470 -43.94 -37.33 -7.06
CA MET A 470 -44.19 -38.17 -8.25
C MET A 470 -45.56 -37.91 -8.87
N GLY A 471 -46.35 -36.97 -8.37
CA GLY A 471 -47.65 -36.62 -8.88
C GLY A 471 -48.81 -37.46 -8.31
N ASP A 472 -48.56 -38.22 -7.23
CA ASP A 472 -49.59 -39.04 -6.58
C ASP A 472 -50.22 -38.32 -5.41
N GLU A 473 -51.26 -37.54 -5.65
CA GLU A 473 -52.06 -36.90 -4.58
C GLU A 473 -52.93 -37.90 -3.81
N LYS A 474 -53.23 -39.07 -4.40
CA LYS A 474 -54.12 -40.09 -3.82
C LYS A 474 -53.40 -41.10 -2.94
N LYS A 475 -52.10 -41.04 -2.81
CA LYS A 475 -51.26 -41.91 -1.93
C LYS A 475 -51.49 -43.42 -2.21
N GLN A 476 -51.42 -43.81 -3.49
CA GLN A 476 -51.56 -45.20 -3.86
C GLN A 476 -50.44 -46.07 -3.28
N ALA A 477 -50.71 -47.26 -2.89
CA ALA A 477 -49.73 -48.16 -2.25
C ALA A 477 -48.49 -48.41 -3.12
N ALA A 478 -48.70 -48.56 -4.42
CA ALA A 478 -47.60 -48.76 -5.38
C ALA A 478 -46.62 -47.56 -5.47
N THR A 479 -47.14 -46.33 -5.36
CA THR A 479 -46.29 -45.13 -5.39
C THR A 479 -45.49 -44.97 -4.08
N LEU A 480 -46.08 -45.32 -2.94
CA LEU A 480 -45.39 -45.37 -1.67
C LEU A 480 -44.29 -46.44 -1.66
N GLU A 481 -44.53 -47.63 -2.19
CA GLU A 481 -43.53 -48.69 -2.32
C GLU A 481 -42.35 -48.25 -3.22
N TYR A 482 -42.67 -47.59 -4.36
CA TYR A 482 -41.64 -47.05 -5.21
C TYR A 482 -40.87 -45.91 -4.58
N ALA A 483 -41.50 -45.01 -3.83
CA ALA A 483 -40.86 -43.96 -3.05
C ALA A 483 -39.89 -44.53 -2.01
N GLU A 484 -40.34 -45.60 -1.29
CA GLU A 484 -39.49 -46.33 -0.34
C GLU A 484 -38.27 -46.94 -1.06
N THR A 485 -38.46 -47.54 -2.22
CA THR A 485 -37.38 -48.12 -3.04
C THR A 485 -36.37 -47.07 -3.42
N LEU A 486 -36.81 -45.85 -3.85
CA LEU A 486 -35.93 -44.75 -4.19
C LEU A 486 -35.09 -44.31 -3.00
N ILE A 487 -35.70 -44.09 -1.83
CA ILE A 487 -34.96 -43.63 -0.63
C ILE A 487 -33.99 -44.72 -0.14
N ARG A 488 -34.38 -45.99 -0.17
CA ARG A 488 -33.50 -47.11 0.18
C ARG A 488 -32.30 -47.22 -0.76
N ARG A 489 -32.53 -47.10 -2.06
CA ARG A 489 -31.48 -47.11 -3.08
C ARG A 489 -30.53 -45.94 -2.92
N ALA A 490 -31.02 -44.75 -2.64
CA ALA A 490 -30.18 -43.56 -2.40
C ALA A 490 -29.30 -43.75 -1.12
N ARG A 491 -29.76 -44.46 -0.11
CA ARG A 491 -29.02 -44.78 1.13
C ARG A 491 -27.96 -45.86 0.94
N SER A 492 -28.19 -46.85 0.06
CA SER A 492 -27.26 -47.97 -0.16
C SER A 492 -26.00 -47.60 -0.94
N GLY A 493 -25.92 -46.41 -1.54
CA GLY A 493 -24.75 -45.91 -2.23
C GLY A 493 -24.34 -46.66 -3.50
N GLY A 494 -25.25 -47.49 -4.07
CA GLY A 494 -24.98 -48.32 -5.25
C GLY A 494 -25.69 -47.84 -6.48
N PHE A 495 -25.01 -47.08 -7.36
CA PHE A 495 -25.43 -46.89 -8.75
C PHE A 495 -24.32 -47.43 -9.68
N GLU A 496 -24.42 -48.75 -9.98
CA GLU A 496 -23.78 -49.28 -11.18
C GLU A 496 -24.73 -49.06 -12.36
N ILE A 497 -24.34 -48.23 -13.33
CA ILE A 497 -25.01 -48.12 -14.60
C ILE A 497 -24.65 -49.41 -15.32
N GLN A 498 -25.61 -50.33 -15.46
CA GLN A 498 -25.55 -51.44 -16.43
C GLN A 498 -25.84 -50.93 -17.81
#